data_6f9b30f16559be28ae9b1c98cffe99cc
#
_entry.id   6f9b30f16559be28ae9b1c98cffe99cc
#
_cell.length_a   1.000
_cell.length_b   1.000
_cell.length_c   1.000
_cell.angle_alpha   90.00
_cell.angle_beta   90.00
_cell.angle_gamma   90.00
#
_symmetry.space_group_name_H-M   'P 1'
#
loop_
_entity.id
_entity.type
_entity.pdbx_description
1 polymer ?
#
loop_
_entity_poly.entity_id
_entity_poly.type
_entity_poly.pdbx_seq_one_letter_code
_entity_poly.pdbx_strand_id
1 'polypeptide(L)'
;TRVGKKGEFIQGMRVTNAETMEIVEMVLGGQVNKDVVNLINQAGGKAVGLTGKDSGMIRAKKLMLHNRDNHEDLIDIGMVGDITCIDPALISHLQAGSFIPVIAPIGVGEQGETYNINADVVAGKIAEILKAEKLVLLTNTPGVLAKAGKLVTDVTPKQIDAMVDDGTLY
;
A
#
# COMPACT_ATOMS: atom_id res chain seq x y z
N THR A 1 18.97 10.09 4.69
CA THR A 1 18.60 8.79 4.10
C THR A 1 19.83 8.09 3.52
N ARG A 2 19.84 6.72 3.47
CA ARG A 2 20.99 5.93 2.95
C ARG A 2 21.33 6.25 1.49
N VAL A 3 20.38 6.78 0.71
CA VAL A 3 20.55 7.15 -0.70
C VAL A 3 20.67 8.66 -0.92
N GLY A 4 20.87 9.45 0.15
CA GLY A 4 21.09 10.90 0.06
C GLY A 4 19.87 11.74 -0.36
N LYS A 5 18.73 11.14 -0.64
CA LYS A 5 17.51 11.86 -1.05
C LYS A 5 16.58 12.14 0.11
N LYS A 6 16.06 13.36 0.19
CA LYS A 6 14.97 13.73 1.12
C LYS A 6 13.64 13.38 0.46
N GLY A 7 12.73 12.75 1.22
CA GLY A 7 11.36 12.51 0.75
C GLY A 7 10.53 13.77 0.88
N GLU A 8 9.80 14.10 -0.17
CA GLU A 8 8.76 15.11 -0.18
C GLU A 8 7.40 14.42 -0.08
N PHE A 9 6.47 15.00 0.67
CA PHE A 9 5.13 14.43 0.88
C PHE A 9 4.07 15.49 0.63
N ILE A 10 3.04 15.14 -0.12
CA ILE A 10 1.85 15.93 -0.35
C ILE A 10 0.65 15.11 0.10
N GLN A 11 -0.16 15.65 1.00
CA GLN A 11 -1.36 14.97 1.56
C GLN A 11 -1.07 13.56 2.09
N GLY A 12 0.11 13.35 2.70
CA GLY A 12 0.52 12.05 3.24
C GLY A 12 1.10 11.07 2.21
N MET A 13 1.08 11.42 0.93
CA MET A 13 1.66 10.61 -0.14
C MET A 13 3.04 11.11 -0.54
N ARG A 14 3.97 10.19 -0.79
CA ARG A 14 5.33 10.54 -1.22
C ARG A 14 5.32 10.97 -2.69
N VAL A 15 5.81 12.18 -2.96
CA VAL A 15 6.12 12.59 -4.34
C VAL A 15 7.21 11.68 -4.89
N THR A 16 6.91 10.99 -5.99
CA THR A 16 7.75 9.92 -6.53
C THR A 16 8.07 10.19 -7.99
N ASN A 17 9.18 10.89 -8.27
CA ASN A 17 9.67 11.03 -9.65
C ASN A 17 10.33 9.72 -10.12
N ALA A 18 10.71 9.63 -11.40
CA ALA A 18 11.26 8.42 -12.00
C ALA A 18 12.48 7.88 -11.23
N GLU A 19 13.45 8.72 -10.91
CA GLU A 19 14.64 8.32 -10.14
C GLU A 19 14.28 7.84 -8.72
N THR A 20 13.30 8.48 -8.08
CA THR A 20 12.80 8.04 -6.77
C THR A 20 12.08 6.69 -6.90
N MET A 21 11.35 6.44 -8.01
CA MET A 21 10.66 5.19 -8.24
C MET A 21 11.64 4.01 -8.39
N GLU A 22 12.75 4.20 -9.09
CA GLU A 22 13.81 3.19 -9.18
C GLU A 22 14.35 2.81 -7.79
N ILE A 23 14.58 3.81 -6.95
CA ILE A 23 15.04 3.59 -5.57
C ILE A 23 13.96 2.87 -4.74
N VAL A 24 12.70 3.27 -4.88
CA VAL A 24 11.57 2.62 -4.19
C VAL A 24 11.47 1.16 -4.61
N GLU A 25 11.57 0.85 -5.89
CA GLU A 25 11.53 -0.52 -6.41
C GLU A 25 12.71 -1.36 -5.87
N MET A 26 13.93 -0.85 -5.92
CA MET A 26 15.10 -1.53 -5.38
C MET A 26 14.98 -1.80 -3.87
N VAL A 27 14.52 -0.81 -3.12
CA VAL A 27 14.45 -0.91 -1.65
C VAL A 27 13.26 -1.76 -1.21
N LEU A 28 12.05 -1.46 -1.69
CA LEU A 28 10.85 -2.18 -1.24
C LEU A 28 10.76 -3.58 -1.85
N GLY A 29 10.95 -3.70 -3.17
CA GLY A 29 10.84 -4.99 -3.87
C GLY A 29 12.06 -5.89 -3.68
N GLY A 30 13.24 -5.29 -3.58
CA GLY A 30 14.50 -6.03 -3.40
C GLY A 30 14.86 -6.23 -1.92
N GLN A 31 15.31 -5.18 -1.25
CA GLN A 31 15.90 -5.31 0.10
C GLN A 31 14.85 -5.62 1.17
N VAL A 32 13.90 -4.71 1.40
CA VAL A 32 12.93 -4.83 2.51
C VAL A 32 12.06 -6.08 2.36
N ASN A 33 11.56 -6.34 1.15
CA ASN A 33 10.77 -7.53 0.87
C ASN A 33 11.53 -8.81 1.23
N LYS A 34 12.80 -8.93 0.82
CA LYS A 34 13.61 -10.12 1.09
C LYS A 34 14.03 -10.25 2.55
N ASP A 35 14.24 -9.14 3.24
CA ASP A 35 14.49 -9.15 4.69
C ASP A 35 13.27 -9.70 5.45
N VAL A 36 12.05 -9.25 5.11
CA VAL A 36 10.80 -9.77 5.71
C VAL A 36 10.61 -11.26 5.39
N VAL A 37 10.80 -11.66 4.12
CA VAL A 37 10.75 -13.08 3.70
C VAL A 37 11.70 -13.93 4.53
N ASN A 38 12.94 -13.47 4.70
CA ASN A 38 13.95 -14.20 5.46
C ASN A 38 13.55 -14.35 6.94
N LEU A 39 13.04 -13.28 7.56
CA LEU A 39 12.58 -13.32 8.96
C LEU A 39 11.43 -14.31 9.16
N ILE A 40 10.45 -14.35 8.23
CA ILE A 40 9.34 -15.30 8.29
C ILE A 40 9.86 -16.74 8.15
N ASN A 41 10.79 -16.96 7.21
CA ASN A 41 11.36 -18.30 6.99
C ASN A 41 12.19 -18.77 8.18
N GLN A 42 12.96 -17.89 8.83
CA GLN A 42 13.67 -18.19 10.07
C GLN A 42 12.70 -18.56 11.23
N ALA A 43 11.50 -17.98 11.23
CA ALA A 43 10.44 -18.33 12.19
C ALA A 43 9.68 -19.62 11.83
N GLY A 44 10.10 -20.35 10.79
CA GLY A 44 9.48 -21.63 10.38
C GLY A 44 8.37 -21.47 9.35
N GLY A 45 8.12 -20.26 8.83
CA GLY A 45 7.19 -20.02 7.71
C GLY A 45 7.79 -20.45 6.36
N LYS A 46 6.95 -20.41 5.32
CA LYS A 46 7.36 -20.61 3.91
C LYS A 46 7.00 -19.36 3.13
N ALA A 47 7.75 -18.28 3.31
CA ALA A 47 7.46 -17.02 2.67
C ALA A 47 8.07 -16.90 1.28
N VAL A 48 7.34 -16.23 0.37
CA VAL A 48 7.75 -15.88 -0.98
C VAL A 48 7.53 -14.39 -1.19
N GLY A 49 8.57 -13.67 -1.62
CA GLY A 49 8.50 -12.24 -1.85
C GLY A 49 8.11 -11.90 -3.28
N LEU A 50 7.15 -11.00 -3.42
CA LEU A 50 6.54 -10.54 -4.65
C LEU A 50 6.45 -9.01 -4.68
N THR A 51 6.27 -8.47 -5.86
CA THR A 51 5.75 -7.13 -6.12
C THR A 51 4.46 -7.24 -6.93
N GLY A 52 3.71 -6.19 -7.09
CA GLY A 52 2.53 -6.22 -7.97
C GLY A 52 2.87 -6.36 -9.46
N LYS A 53 4.16 -6.23 -9.85
CA LYS A 53 4.64 -6.48 -11.22
C LYS A 53 4.68 -7.97 -11.55
N ASP A 54 4.89 -8.83 -10.53
CA ASP A 54 4.93 -10.27 -10.71
C ASP A 54 3.57 -10.76 -11.21
N SER A 55 3.56 -11.41 -12.36
CA SER A 55 2.34 -11.80 -13.09
C SER A 55 1.41 -10.61 -13.45
N GLY A 56 1.88 -9.37 -13.34
CA GLY A 56 1.02 -8.18 -13.48
C GLY A 56 -0.12 -8.14 -12.45
N MET A 57 0.14 -8.70 -11.28
CA MET A 57 -0.86 -8.93 -10.24
C MET A 57 -1.56 -7.66 -9.77
N ILE A 58 -0.83 -6.53 -9.64
CA ILE A 58 -1.42 -5.25 -9.26
C ILE A 58 -1.34 -4.30 -10.46
N ARG A 59 -2.47 -4.06 -11.11
CA ARG A 59 -2.60 -3.07 -12.17
C ARG A 59 -2.95 -1.72 -11.58
N ALA A 60 -2.30 -0.68 -12.08
CA ALA A 60 -2.50 0.68 -11.58
C ALA A 60 -2.47 1.69 -12.73
N LYS A 61 -3.07 2.84 -12.48
CA LYS A 61 -2.94 4.04 -13.30
C LYS A 61 -2.32 5.15 -12.47
N LYS A 62 -1.83 6.20 -13.10
CA LYS A 62 -1.30 7.37 -12.40
C LYS A 62 -2.35 7.98 -11.49
N LEU A 63 -1.98 8.22 -10.24
CA LEU A 63 -2.80 8.94 -9.27
C LEU A 63 -2.57 10.44 -9.41
N MET A 64 -3.64 11.20 -9.55
CA MET A 64 -3.65 12.66 -9.46
C MET A 64 -4.41 13.05 -8.19
N LEU A 65 -3.83 13.92 -7.38
CA LEU A 65 -4.49 14.42 -6.17
C LEU A 65 -5.29 15.69 -6.48
N HIS A 66 -6.47 15.80 -5.87
CA HIS A 66 -7.19 17.09 -5.88
C HIS A 66 -6.54 18.05 -4.87
N ASN A 67 -6.35 19.29 -5.27
CA ASN A 67 -5.92 20.35 -4.37
C ASN A 67 -7.01 20.58 -3.32
N ARG A 68 -6.64 20.64 -2.04
CA ARG A 68 -7.61 20.86 -0.95
C ARG A 68 -8.25 22.24 -0.98
N ASP A 69 -7.54 23.25 -1.48
CA ASP A 69 -8.01 24.63 -1.54
C ASP A 69 -8.82 24.92 -2.80
N ASN A 70 -8.57 24.18 -3.88
CA ASN A 70 -9.32 24.25 -5.14
C ASN A 70 -9.43 22.84 -5.76
N HIS A 71 -10.57 22.21 -5.59
CA HIS A 71 -10.81 20.83 -6.05
C HIS A 71 -10.74 20.63 -7.58
N GLU A 72 -10.79 21.72 -8.36
CA GLU A 72 -10.63 21.65 -9.82
C GLU A 72 -9.15 21.47 -10.22
N ASP A 73 -8.21 21.87 -9.36
CA ASP A 73 -6.78 21.75 -9.61
C ASP A 73 -6.27 20.36 -9.24
N LEU A 74 -5.63 19.69 -10.20
CA LEU A 74 -4.99 18.40 -10.00
C LEU A 74 -3.49 18.57 -9.73
N ILE A 75 -3.00 17.89 -8.71
CA ILE A 75 -1.59 17.86 -8.34
C ILE A 75 -0.99 16.54 -8.83
N ASP A 76 0.01 16.64 -9.70
CA ASP A 76 0.82 15.49 -10.14
C ASP A 76 1.90 15.20 -9.10
N ILE A 77 1.80 14.04 -8.46
CA ILE A 77 2.77 13.55 -7.48
C ILE A 77 3.75 12.50 -8.05
N GLY A 78 3.82 12.43 -9.38
CA GLY A 78 4.75 11.59 -10.11
C GLY A 78 4.26 10.14 -10.30
N MET A 79 5.14 9.18 -10.04
CA MET A 79 4.88 7.75 -10.25
C MET A 79 4.18 7.12 -9.04
N VAL A 80 3.08 7.71 -8.62
CA VAL A 80 2.19 7.18 -7.60
C VAL A 80 0.96 6.60 -8.29
N GLY A 81 0.56 5.40 -7.88
CA GLY A 81 -0.50 4.64 -8.54
C GLY A 81 -1.81 4.58 -7.75
N ASP A 82 -2.90 4.62 -8.50
CA ASP A 82 -4.23 4.22 -8.09
C ASP A 82 -4.53 2.84 -8.67
N ILE A 83 -5.00 1.92 -7.83
CA ILE A 83 -5.23 0.52 -8.22
C ILE A 83 -6.44 0.45 -9.16
N THR A 84 -6.24 -0.13 -10.34
CA THR A 84 -7.32 -0.40 -11.28
C THR A 84 -7.83 -1.84 -11.18
N CYS A 85 -6.94 -2.79 -10.91
CA CYS A 85 -7.29 -4.21 -10.78
C CYS A 85 -6.21 -4.93 -9.96
N ILE A 86 -6.63 -5.96 -9.21
CA ILE A 86 -5.73 -6.96 -8.62
C ILE A 86 -6.18 -8.34 -9.09
N ASP A 87 -5.25 -9.10 -9.69
CA ASP A 87 -5.47 -10.50 -10.02
C ASP A 87 -5.01 -11.37 -8.83
N PRO A 88 -5.93 -12.08 -8.16
CA PRO A 88 -5.59 -12.91 -7.01
C PRO A 88 -4.99 -14.27 -7.38
N ALA A 89 -4.90 -14.63 -8.67
CA ALA A 89 -4.54 -15.98 -9.10
C ALA A 89 -3.19 -16.43 -8.54
N LEU A 90 -2.15 -15.60 -8.61
CA LEU A 90 -0.82 -15.92 -8.09
C LEU A 90 -0.84 -16.08 -6.56
N ILE A 91 -1.54 -15.19 -5.84
CA ILE A 91 -1.67 -15.25 -4.38
C ILE A 91 -2.36 -16.56 -3.98
N SER A 92 -3.50 -16.87 -4.62
CA SER A 92 -4.28 -18.07 -4.34
C SER A 92 -3.47 -19.35 -4.63
N HIS A 93 -2.69 -19.35 -5.70
CA HIS A 93 -1.82 -20.49 -6.05
C HIS A 93 -0.74 -20.72 -4.99
N LEU A 94 -0.09 -19.68 -4.53
CA LEU A 94 0.92 -19.77 -3.47
C LEU A 94 0.31 -20.23 -2.14
N GLN A 95 -0.84 -19.69 -1.76
CA GLN A 95 -1.56 -20.11 -0.56
C GLN A 95 -1.99 -21.58 -0.61
N ALA A 96 -2.45 -22.07 -1.76
CA ALA A 96 -2.75 -23.49 -1.94
C ALA A 96 -1.54 -24.40 -1.72
N GLY A 97 -0.32 -23.91 -2.01
CA GLY A 97 0.96 -24.55 -1.70
C GLY A 97 1.45 -24.30 -0.26
N SER A 98 0.65 -23.69 0.60
CA SER A 98 1.02 -23.31 1.97
C SER A 98 2.19 -22.31 2.03
N PHE A 99 2.37 -21.50 0.99
CA PHE A 99 3.30 -20.38 1.01
C PHE A 99 2.65 -19.12 1.58
N ILE A 100 3.48 -18.25 2.15
CA ILE A 100 3.09 -16.93 2.67
C ILE A 100 3.57 -15.87 1.68
N PRO A 101 2.68 -15.27 0.85
CA PRO A 101 3.08 -14.20 -0.05
C PRO A 101 3.43 -12.94 0.73
N VAL A 102 4.61 -12.38 0.51
CA VAL A 102 5.05 -11.07 1.02
C VAL A 102 5.07 -10.10 -0.15
N ILE A 103 4.15 -9.16 -0.20
CA ILE A 103 3.89 -8.34 -1.37
C ILE A 103 4.34 -6.90 -1.12
N ALA A 104 5.30 -6.42 -1.91
CA ALA A 104 5.64 -5.00 -1.92
C ALA A 104 4.59 -4.22 -2.74
N PRO A 105 4.16 -3.03 -2.28
CA PRO A 105 3.05 -2.27 -2.87
C PRO A 105 3.50 -1.48 -4.10
N ILE A 106 3.98 -2.20 -5.11
CA ILE A 106 4.44 -1.68 -6.40
C ILE A 106 3.54 -2.26 -7.48
N GLY A 107 2.87 -1.40 -8.23
CA GLY A 107 1.98 -1.80 -9.34
C GLY A 107 2.58 -1.50 -10.71
N VAL A 108 1.91 -2.01 -11.74
CA VAL A 108 2.29 -1.83 -13.15
C VAL A 108 1.15 -1.22 -13.95
N GLY A 109 1.47 -0.22 -14.78
CA GLY A 109 0.56 0.41 -15.71
C GLY A 109 0.38 -0.39 -17.01
N GLU A 110 -0.50 0.09 -17.87
CA GLU A 110 -0.82 -0.58 -19.15
C GLU A 110 0.36 -0.63 -20.12
N GLN A 111 1.23 0.37 -20.10
CA GLN A 111 2.40 0.47 -20.95
C GLN A 111 3.69 -0.01 -20.24
N GLY A 112 3.56 -0.61 -19.06
CA GLY A 112 4.68 -1.13 -18.27
C GLY A 112 5.27 -0.13 -17.27
N GLU A 113 4.63 1.01 -17.07
CA GLU A 113 5.04 1.99 -16.04
C GLU A 113 5.01 1.34 -14.66
N THR A 114 5.94 1.74 -13.82
CA THR A 114 6.00 1.30 -12.42
C THR A 114 5.42 2.37 -11.51
N TYR A 115 4.52 1.97 -10.61
CA TYR A 115 3.89 2.87 -9.65
C TYR A 115 4.13 2.45 -8.21
N ASN A 116 4.50 3.44 -7.38
CA ASN A 116 4.47 3.32 -5.93
C ASN A 116 3.03 3.47 -5.45
N ILE A 117 2.52 2.52 -4.68
CA ILE A 117 1.14 2.52 -4.20
C ILE A 117 1.13 2.55 -2.67
N ASN A 118 0.12 3.17 -2.08
CA ASN A 118 -0.05 3.14 -0.63
C ASN A 118 -0.27 1.68 -0.16
N ALA A 119 0.53 1.23 0.81
CA ALA A 119 0.52 -0.15 1.29
C ALA A 119 -0.82 -0.54 1.93
N ASP A 120 -1.45 0.37 2.67
CA ASP A 120 -2.73 0.10 3.33
C ASP A 120 -3.85 -0.07 2.31
N VAL A 121 -3.81 0.70 1.22
CA VAL A 121 -4.74 0.57 0.09
C VAL A 121 -4.57 -0.78 -0.60
N VAL A 122 -3.31 -1.20 -0.86
CA VAL A 122 -3.03 -2.53 -1.44
C VAL A 122 -3.52 -3.64 -0.52
N ALA A 123 -3.21 -3.55 0.78
CA ALA A 123 -3.63 -4.55 1.76
C ALA A 123 -5.16 -4.66 1.86
N GLY A 124 -5.86 -3.52 1.89
CA GLY A 124 -7.31 -3.47 1.90
C GLY A 124 -7.93 -4.11 0.66
N LYS A 125 -7.40 -3.77 -0.54
CA LYS A 125 -7.89 -4.35 -1.80
C LYS A 125 -7.61 -5.85 -1.92
N ILE A 126 -6.46 -6.33 -1.48
CA ILE A 126 -6.16 -7.77 -1.44
C ILE A 126 -7.11 -8.49 -0.47
N ALA A 127 -7.33 -7.93 0.71
CA ALA A 127 -8.24 -8.50 1.70
C ALA A 127 -9.69 -8.59 1.17
N GLU A 128 -10.16 -7.54 0.47
CA GLU A 128 -11.47 -7.50 -0.17
C GLU A 128 -11.63 -8.62 -1.23
N ILE A 129 -10.67 -8.72 -2.17
CA ILE A 129 -10.74 -9.65 -3.29
C ILE A 129 -10.62 -11.11 -2.82
N LEU A 130 -9.76 -11.38 -1.84
CA LEU A 130 -9.60 -12.69 -1.24
C LEU A 130 -10.72 -13.04 -0.24
N LYS A 131 -11.62 -12.10 0.05
CA LYS A 131 -12.63 -12.22 1.11
C LYS A 131 -11.99 -12.67 2.43
N ALA A 132 -10.90 -12.00 2.79
CA ALA A 132 -10.14 -12.34 3.98
C ALA A 132 -11.01 -12.23 5.24
N GLU A 133 -10.88 -13.20 6.14
CA GLU A 133 -11.60 -13.19 7.41
C GLU A 133 -11.19 -11.97 8.27
N LYS A 134 -9.93 -11.53 8.16
CA LYS A 134 -9.39 -10.42 8.95
C LYS A 134 -8.27 -9.71 8.19
N LEU A 135 -8.25 -8.37 8.29
CA LEU A 135 -7.11 -7.53 7.92
C LEU A 135 -6.47 -6.98 9.20
N VAL A 136 -5.17 -7.18 9.36
CA VAL A 136 -4.39 -6.64 10.48
C VAL A 136 -3.41 -5.61 9.95
N LEU A 137 -3.53 -4.36 10.39
CA LEU A 137 -2.61 -3.27 10.06
C LEU A 137 -1.63 -3.07 11.21
N LEU A 138 -0.35 -3.29 10.94
CA LEU A 138 0.73 -3.00 11.87
C LEU A 138 1.24 -1.57 11.64
N THR A 139 1.07 -0.72 12.63
CA THR A 139 1.39 0.70 12.56
C THR A 139 2.13 1.16 13.82
N ASN A 140 2.74 2.33 13.78
CA ASN A 140 3.39 2.98 14.91
C ASN A 140 2.42 3.80 15.78
N THR A 141 1.11 3.77 15.50
CA THR A 141 0.06 4.38 16.31
C THR A 141 -0.74 3.30 17.04
N PRO A 142 -1.32 3.58 18.22
CA PRO A 142 -2.06 2.57 18.98
C PRO A 142 -3.38 2.14 18.31
N GLY A 143 -3.82 2.80 17.24
CA GLY A 143 -5.04 2.54 16.50
C GLY A 143 -5.73 3.83 16.06
N VAL A 144 -7.02 3.75 15.80
CA VAL A 144 -7.86 4.90 15.45
C VAL A 144 -7.99 5.82 16.65
N LEU A 145 -7.67 7.10 16.47
CA LEU A 145 -7.72 8.09 17.52
C LEU A 145 -8.82 9.13 17.27
N ALA A 146 -9.65 9.41 18.27
CA ALA A 146 -10.57 10.55 18.24
C ALA A 146 -9.81 11.89 18.40
N LYS A 147 -10.49 13.03 18.13
CA LYS A 147 -9.92 14.39 18.19
C LYS A 147 -9.10 14.69 19.46
N ALA A 148 -9.45 14.11 20.60
CA ALA A 148 -8.73 14.29 21.86
C ALA A 148 -7.57 13.29 22.06
N GLY A 149 -7.16 12.55 21.03
CA GLY A 149 -6.13 11.51 21.11
C GLY A 149 -6.58 10.25 21.86
N LYS A 150 -7.87 10.11 22.13
CA LYS A 150 -8.42 8.91 22.78
C LYS A 150 -8.52 7.78 21.77
N LEU A 151 -8.01 6.61 22.12
CA LEU A 151 -8.15 5.39 21.31
C LEU A 151 -9.61 5.02 21.15
N VAL A 152 -10.02 4.80 19.91
CA VAL A 152 -11.36 4.33 19.54
C VAL A 152 -11.26 2.86 19.18
N THR A 153 -12.07 2.05 19.85
CA THR A 153 -12.17 0.60 19.63
C THR A 153 -13.56 0.24 19.14
N ASP A 154 -13.68 -0.87 18.45
CA ASP A 154 -14.96 -1.48 18.06
C ASP A 154 -15.86 -0.56 17.20
N VAL A 155 -15.26 0.13 16.24
CA VAL A 155 -15.99 0.99 15.29
C VAL A 155 -16.61 0.19 14.14
N THR A 156 -17.86 0.49 13.86
CA THR A 156 -18.57 -0.03 12.67
C THR A 156 -18.29 0.87 11.46
N PRO A 157 -18.43 0.37 10.19
CA PRO A 157 -18.29 1.19 9.00
C PRO A 157 -19.12 2.50 9.04
N LYS A 158 -20.37 2.44 9.48
CA LYS A 158 -21.23 3.63 9.63
C LYS A 158 -20.69 4.66 10.62
N GLN A 159 -20.04 4.20 11.68
CA GLN A 159 -19.40 5.11 12.64
C GLN A 159 -18.14 5.75 12.04
N ILE A 160 -17.38 4.99 11.21
CA ILE A 160 -16.22 5.53 10.49
C ILE A 160 -16.67 6.64 9.55
N ASP A 161 -17.71 6.39 8.73
CA ASP A 161 -18.25 7.38 7.80
C ASP A 161 -18.65 8.66 8.55
N ALA A 162 -19.39 8.54 9.65
CA ALA A 162 -19.76 9.69 10.47
C ALA A 162 -18.57 10.44 11.07
N MET A 163 -17.51 9.71 11.47
CA MET A 163 -16.28 10.30 12.02
C MET A 163 -15.40 10.99 10.95
N VAL A 164 -15.52 10.56 9.69
CA VAL A 164 -14.91 11.26 8.56
C VAL A 164 -15.69 12.54 8.25
N ASP A 165 -17.02 12.45 8.19
CA ASP A 165 -17.91 13.60 7.88
C ASP A 165 -17.80 14.71 8.93
N ASP A 166 -17.66 14.39 10.20
CA ASP A 166 -17.49 15.36 11.30
C ASP A 166 -16.04 15.80 11.49
N GLY A 167 -15.10 15.29 10.68
CA GLY A 167 -13.67 15.61 10.74
C GLY A 167 -12.98 15.06 11.99
N THR A 168 -13.48 14.01 12.60
CA THR A 168 -12.82 13.27 13.69
C THR A 168 -11.70 12.39 13.14
N LEU A 169 -11.89 11.81 11.96
CA LEU A 169 -10.87 11.08 11.17
C LEU A 169 -10.53 11.86 9.90
N TYR A 170 -9.29 11.71 9.41
CA TYR A 170 -8.78 12.36 8.19
C TYR A 170 -8.39 11.32 7.15
#